data_bcbc3f22578d3cc88c84f5aa83c47e11
#
_entry.id   bcbc3f22578d3cc88c84f5aa83c47e11
#
_cell.length_a   1.000
_cell.length_b   1.000
_cell.length_c   1.000
_cell.angle_alpha   90.00
_cell.angle_beta   90.00
_cell.angle_gamma   90.00
#
_symmetry.space_group_name_H-M   'P 1'
#
loop_
_entity.id
_entity.type
_entity.pdbx_description
1 polymer ?
#
loop_
_entity_poly.entity_id
_entity_poly.type
_entity_poly.pdbx_seq_one_letter_code
_entity_poly.pdbx_strand_id
1 'polypeptide(L)'
;MGDFNEIFLGNQKNFRGCLENVYFNNIEVMTRAEEEEAQGGEAKVYNVQWECSPEFDQSASEPISYVSDDSFVSFPSWISRSGAILAFTIRTLSQTAVLAYNSGHANSNDFVAVEIRQGQVCLLLDQGNGVSELKHDADIGDGRWHQITTVFRSDRLEISVDGNNKFSAPNMGTNKHIDLTDRLFIGGMELKKKTRAIRKAYKLN
;
A
#
# COMPACT_ATOMS: atom_id res chain seq x y z
N MET A 1 5.85 14.01 -24.65
CA MET A 1 5.16 14.61 -23.50
C MET A 1 4.14 13.59 -23.07
N GLY A 2 4.47 12.79 -22.07
CA GLY A 2 3.55 11.81 -21.54
C GLY A 2 2.40 12.52 -20.84
N ASP A 3 1.20 12.01 -21.02
CA ASP A 3 0.00 12.52 -20.39
C ASP A 3 0.14 12.47 -18.86
N PHE A 4 0.36 13.62 -18.25
CA PHE A 4 0.36 13.80 -16.79
C PHE A 4 -1.02 13.60 -16.13
N ASN A 5 -1.98 13.03 -16.85
CA ASN A 5 -3.35 12.78 -16.36
C ASN A 5 -3.51 11.47 -15.56
N GLU A 6 -2.49 10.61 -15.53
CA GLU A 6 -2.46 9.49 -14.58
C GLU A 6 -1.77 9.93 -13.28
N ILE A 7 -2.40 10.85 -12.60
CA ILE A 7 -1.91 11.37 -11.33
C ILE A 7 -1.94 10.22 -10.32
N PHE A 8 -0.77 9.79 -9.91
CA PHE A 8 -0.51 8.99 -8.74
C PHE A 8 -1.35 9.46 -7.54
N LEU A 9 -2.01 8.60 -6.85
CA LEU A 9 -2.93 8.85 -5.73
C LEU A 9 -4.14 9.77 -6.04
N GLY A 10 -4.08 10.65 -7.01
CA GLY A 10 -5.15 11.63 -7.31
C GLY A 10 -6.41 11.03 -7.88
N ASN A 11 -6.24 10.16 -8.84
CA ASN A 11 -7.34 9.43 -9.48
C ASN A 11 -7.42 7.97 -8.98
N GLN A 12 -6.55 7.59 -8.02
CA GLN A 12 -6.58 6.25 -7.46
C GLN A 12 -7.75 6.10 -6.49
N LYS A 13 -8.53 5.08 -6.72
CA LYS A 13 -9.54 4.63 -5.78
C LYS A 13 -8.87 3.86 -4.64
N ASN A 14 -9.56 3.72 -3.53
CA ASN A 14 -9.17 2.75 -2.53
C ASN A 14 -9.32 1.35 -3.11
N PHE A 15 -8.57 0.41 -2.58
CA PHE A 15 -8.63 -0.98 -2.99
C PHE A 15 -10.06 -1.53 -2.77
N ARG A 16 -10.53 -2.34 -3.73
CA ARG A 16 -11.75 -3.11 -3.63
C ARG A 16 -11.44 -4.57 -3.96
N GLY A 17 -11.67 -5.45 -3.00
CA GLY A 17 -11.34 -6.87 -3.12
C GLY A 17 -11.05 -7.47 -1.75
N CYS A 18 -10.43 -8.64 -1.73
CA CYS A 18 -10.02 -9.31 -0.50
C CYS A 18 -8.50 -9.24 -0.34
N LEU A 19 -8.06 -9.04 0.90
CA LEU A 19 -6.66 -9.14 1.32
C LEU A 19 -6.56 -10.19 2.43
N GLU A 20 -5.51 -10.99 2.38
CA GLU A 20 -5.19 -11.96 3.43
C GLU A 20 -3.69 -12.00 3.68
N ASN A 21 -3.29 -12.54 4.83
CA ASN A 21 -1.88 -12.76 5.17
C ASN A 21 -1.02 -11.49 4.97
N VAL A 22 -1.53 -10.34 5.44
CA VAL A 22 -0.82 -9.07 5.31
C VAL A 22 0.19 -8.95 6.44
N TYR A 23 1.46 -9.02 6.08
CA TYR A 23 2.57 -8.93 7.03
C TYR A 23 3.38 -7.67 6.82
N PHE A 24 3.65 -6.97 7.92
CA PHE A 24 4.63 -5.90 7.95
C PHE A 24 5.72 -6.23 8.98
N ASN A 25 6.96 -6.38 8.53
CA ASN A 25 8.08 -6.79 9.37
C ASN A 25 7.75 -8.00 10.28
N ASN A 26 7.15 -9.04 9.72
CA ASN A 26 6.72 -10.28 10.39
C ASN A 26 5.55 -10.12 11.39
N ILE A 27 4.88 -8.99 11.41
CA ILE A 27 3.65 -8.80 12.20
C ILE A 27 2.47 -8.96 11.25
N GLU A 28 1.56 -9.90 11.53
CA GLU A 28 0.29 -10.02 10.81
C GLU A 28 -0.62 -8.87 11.24
N VAL A 29 -0.98 -8.00 10.29
CA VAL A 29 -1.57 -6.70 10.63
C VAL A 29 -3.08 -6.71 10.62
N MET A 30 -3.71 -7.60 9.87
CA MET A 30 -5.18 -7.62 9.78
C MET A 30 -5.78 -8.24 11.03
N THR A 31 -5.27 -9.38 11.50
CA THR A 31 -5.66 -9.97 12.79
C THR A 31 -5.48 -8.98 13.94
N ARG A 32 -4.34 -8.27 13.94
CA ARG A 32 -4.10 -7.24 14.95
C ARG A 32 -5.10 -6.08 14.85
N ALA A 33 -5.50 -5.66 13.65
CA ALA A 33 -6.49 -4.61 13.48
C ALA A 33 -7.87 -5.01 14.00
N GLU A 34 -8.28 -6.26 13.76
CA GLU A 34 -9.53 -6.82 14.26
C GLU A 34 -9.55 -6.87 15.78
N GLU A 35 -8.49 -7.36 16.40
CA GLU A 35 -8.34 -7.40 17.86
C GLU A 35 -8.36 -5.99 18.48
N GLU A 36 -7.64 -5.03 17.88
CA GLU A 36 -7.60 -3.65 18.34
C GLU A 36 -8.95 -2.94 18.16
N GLU A 37 -9.66 -3.18 17.05
CA GLU A 37 -11.01 -2.64 16.84
C GLU A 37 -11.98 -3.15 17.93
N ALA A 38 -11.97 -4.46 18.20
CA ALA A 38 -12.82 -5.09 19.21
C ALA A 38 -12.53 -4.59 20.65
N GLN A 39 -11.30 -4.20 20.93
CA GLN A 39 -10.84 -3.74 22.25
C GLN A 39 -10.78 -2.22 22.40
N GLY A 40 -11.17 -1.44 21.37
CA GLY A 40 -11.07 0.00 21.38
C GLY A 40 -9.63 0.53 21.28
N GLY A 41 -8.76 -0.22 20.60
CA GLY A 41 -7.36 0.14 20.39
C GLY A 41 -7.14 1.27 19.38
N GLU A 42 -5.91 1.44 18.93
CA GLU A 42 -5.50 2.56 18.06
C GLU A 42 -5.72 2.30 16.57
N ALA A 43 -5.98 1.08 16.13
CA ALA A 43 -6.34 0.77 14.75
C ALA A 43 -7.70 1.43 14.42
N LYS A 44 -7.80 1.98 13.20
CA LYS A 44 -9.05 2.53 12.69
C LYS A 44 -9.45 1.76 11.46
N VAL A 45 -10.62 1.15 11.54
CA VAL A 45 -11.24 0.36 10.48
C VAL A 45 -12.41 1.15 9.92
N TYR A 46 -12.54 1.21 8.59
CA TYR A 46 -13.62 1.94 7.94
C TYR A 46 -14.08 1.21 6.67
N ASN A 47 -15.37 0.83 6.66
CA ASN A 47 -16.00 0.12 5.53
C ASN A 47 -15.25 -1.16 5.11
N VAL A 48 -14.82 -1.95 6.08
CA VAL A 48 -14.16 -3.24 5.89
C VAL A 48 -15.05 -4.34 6.48
N GLN A 49 -15.07 -5.50 5.83
CA GLN A 49 -15.66 -6.73 6.35
C GLN A 49 -14.53 -7.70 6.66
N TRP A 50 -14.58 -8.35 7.82
CA TRP A 50 -13.56 -9.31 8.25
C TRP A 50 -13.65 -10.67 7.57
N GLU A 51 -14.66 -10.85 6.72
CA GLU A 51 -14.84 -12.01 5.86
C GLU A 51 -14.75 -11.60 4.40
N CYS A 52 -14.24 -12.48 3.54
CA CYS A 52 -14.29 -12.25 2.11
C CYS A 52 -15.75 -12.29 1.64
N SER A 53 -16.17 -11.26 0.90
CA SER A 53 -17.50 -11.27 0.27
C SER A 53 -17.67 -12.53 -0.60
N PRO A 54 -18.85 -13.16 -0.65
CA PRO A 54 -19.10 -14.33 -1.48
C PRO A 54 -18.75 -14.15 -2.97
N GLU A 55 -18.73 -12.89 -3.44
CA GLU A 55 -18.25 -12.55 -4.79
C GLU A 55 -16.76 -12.90 -4.99
N PHE A 56 -16.00 -12.95 -3.89
CA PHE A 56 -14.56 -13.17 -3.89
C PHE A 56 -14.15 -14.45 -3.16
N ASP A 57 -15.11 -15.17 -2.54
CA ASP A 57 -14.78 -16.30 -1.67
C ASP A 57 -14.54 -17.59 -2.45
N GLN A 58 -13.32 -18.13 -2.33
CA GLN A 58 -12.98 -19.53 -2.66
C GLN A 58 -11.80 -20.06 -1.80
N SER A 59 -11.37 -19.39 -0.74
CA SER A 59 -10.22 -19.82 0.03
C SER A 59 -10.57 -20.19 1.49
N ALA A 60 -9.79 -21.10 2.08
CA ALA A 60 -9.93 -21.55 3.46
C ALA A 60 -9.27 -20.61 4.50
N SER A 61 -8.77 -19.47 4.10
CA SER A 61 -8.24 -18.41 4.96
C SER A 61 -9.33 -17.37 5.23
N GLU A 62 -9.22 -16.60 6.28
CA GLU A 62 -10.15 -15.52 6.65
C GLU A 62 -9.69 -14.19 6.03
N PRO A 63 -9.95 -13.93 4.74
CA PRO A 63 -9.58 -12.69 4.08
C PRO A 63 -10.55 -11.59 4.44
N ILE A 64 -10.08 -10.34 4.42
CA ILE A 64 -10.93 -9.17 4.60
C ILE A 64 -11.32 -8.55 3.25
N SER A 65 -12.53 -8.01 3.18
CA SER A 65 -13.03 -7.33 1.98
C SER A 65 -13.09 -5.82 2.15
N TYR A 66 -12.56 -5.12 1.16
CA TYR A 66 -12.72 -3.69 0.99
C TYR A 66 -13.89 -3.46 0.02
N VAL A 67 -15.05 -3.09 0.56
CA VAL A 67 -16.32 -3.15 -0.18
C VAL A 67 -16.68 -1.83 -0.89
N SER A 68 -15.94 -0.77 -0.62
CA SER A 68 -16.17 0.54 -1.25
C SER A 68 -14.88 1.29 -1.57
N ASP A 69 -14.99 2.30 -2.44
CA ASP A 69 -13.86 3.15 -2.88
C ASP A 69 -13.27 4.03 -1.77
N ASP A 70 -13.90 4.08 -0.60
CA ASP A 70 -13.45 4.80 0.59
C ASP A 70 -13.04 3.87 1.74
N SER A 71 -13.07 2.55 1.53
CA SER A 71 -12.61 1.57 2.52
C SER A 71 -11.13 1.72 2.82
N PHE A 72 -10.76 1.58 4.08
CA PHE A 72 -9.35 1.48 4.52
C PHE A 72 -9.25 0.93 5.94
N VAL A 73 -8.06 0.43 6.27
CA VAL A 73 -7.62 0.18 7.65
C VAL A 73 -6.42 1.08 7.92
N SER A 74 -6.31 1.67 9.10
CA SER A 74 -5.14 2.47 9.45
C SER A 74 -4.60 2.14 10.83
N PHE A 75 -3.27 2.13 10.93
CA PHE A 75 -2.48 1.83 12.11
C PHE A 75 -1.68 3.04 12.56
N PRO A 76 -1.22 3.07 13.82
CA PRO A 76 -0.13 3.95 14.21
C PRO A 76 1.06 3.79 13.26
N SER A 77 1.89 4.83 13.16
CA SER A 77 3.07 4.76 12.31
C SER A 77 3.98 3.59 12.72
N TRP A 78 4.46 2.89 11.72
CA TRP A 78 5.46 1.86 11.91
C TRP A 78 6.83 2.42 11.57
N ILE A 79 7.55 2.78 12.62
CA ILE A 79 8.86 3.39 12.50
C ILE A 79 9.84 2.34 11.98
N SER A 80 10.26 2.48 10.74
CA SER A 80 11.38 1.71 10.19
C SER A 80 12.37 2.67 9.55
N ARG A 81 13.49 2.92 10.24
CA ARG A 81 14.54 3.81 9.72
C ARG A 81 15.39 3.17 8.63
N SER A 82 15.43 1.84 8.57
CA SER A 82 16.29 1.10 7.64
C SER A 82 15.55 0.49 6.46
N GLY A 83 14.23 0.58 6.45
CA GLY A 83 13.36 -0.04 5.45
C GLY A 83 12.37 -1.01 6.06
N ALA A 84 11.45 -1.52 5.26
CA ALA A 84 10.45 -2.50 5.68
C ALA A 84 10.11 -3.48 4.56
N ILE A 85 9.45 -4.56 4.95
CA ILE A 85 8.85 -5.54 4.06
C ILE A 85 7.35 -5.50 4.30
N LEU A 86 6.58 -5.34 3.22
CA LEU A 86 5.14 -5.52 3.22
C LEU A 86 4.81 -6.70 2.31
N ALA A 87 4.17 -7.70 2.88
CA ALA A 87 3.71 -8.88 2.15
C ALA A 87 2.22 -9.10 2.39
N PHE A 88 1.50 -9.49 1.37
CA PHE A 88 0.06 -9.75 1.42
C PHE A 88 -0.37 -10.63 0.24
N THR A 89 -1.52 -11.27 0.38
CA THR A 89 -2.20 -11.95 -0.71
C THR A 89 -3.44 -11.13 -1.09
N ILE A 90 -3.66 -10.95 -2.40
CA ILE A 90 -4.68 -10.07 -2.94
C ILE A 90 -5.47 -10.76 -4.04
N ARG A 91 -6.77 -10.48 -4.10
CA ARG A 91 -7.64 -10.84 -5.21
C ARG A 91 -8.50 -9.64 -5.60
N THR A 92 -8.35 -9.16 -6.81
CA THR A 92 -9.05 -7.95 -7.27
C THR A 92 -9.28 -7.94 -8.78
N LEU A 93 -10.26 -7.19 -9.22
CA LEU A 93 -10.46 -6.78 -10.62
C LEU A 93 -10.10 -5.31 -10.84
N SER A 94 -9.66 -4.62 -9.78
CA SER A 94 -9.32 -3.20 -9.85
C SER A 94 -8.05 -2.99 -10.67
N GLN A 95 -8.15 -2.14 -11.68
CA GLN A 95 -7.01 -1.74 -12.52
C GLN A 95 -6.20 -0.61 -11.88
N THR A 96 -6.81 0.12 -10.93
CA THR A 96 -6.17 1.22 -10.21
C THR A 96 -6.63 1.24 -8.76
N ALA A 97 -5.70 1.19 -7.81
CA ALA A 97 -6.00 1.26 -6.38
C ALA A 97 -4.77 1.65 -5.55
N VAL A 98 -5.00 2.22 -4.37
CA VAL A 98 -3.98 2.33 -3.32
C VAL A 98 -4.06 1.10 -2.43
N LEU A 99 -2.97 0.33 -2.33
CA LEU A 99 -2.88 -0.86 -1.47
C LEU A 99 -2.30 -0.52 -0.10
N ALA A 100 -1.25 0.31 -0.07
CA ALA A 100 -0.64 0.76 1.18
C ALA A 100 -0.05 2.16 1.03
N TYR A 101 -0.08 2.94 2.11
CA TYR A 101 0.53 4.27 2.17
C TYR A 101 1.00 4.58 3.58
N ASN A 102 2.21 5.09 3.71
CA ASN A 102 2.73 5.68 4.94
C ASN A 102 3.60 6.90 4.61
N SER A 103 3.61 7.91 5.45
CA SER A 103 4.39 9.13 5.21
C SER A 103 4.98 9.69 6.49
N GLY A 104 5.93 10.60 6.32
CA GLY A 104 6.43 11.45 7.39
C GLY A 104 5.45 12.56 7.77
N HIS A 105 5.83 13.37 8.76
CA HIS A 105 5.08 14.54 9.21
C HIS A 105 4.76 15.55 8.10
N ALA A 106 3.96 16.56 8.43
CA ALA A 106 3.51 17.58 7.48
C ALA A 106 4.64 18.23 6.68
N ASN A 107 5.79 18.42 7.31
CA ASN A 107 6.97 19.09 6.73
C ASN A 107 8.01 18.11 6.15
N SER A 108 7.81 16.80 6.30
CA SER A 108 8.64 15.78 5.65
C SER A 108 8.07 15.42 4.29
N ASN A 109 8.92 15.23 3.30
CA ASN A 109 8.53 14.71 1.98
C ASN A 109 8.57 13.18 1.94
N ASP A 110 9.04 12.53 3.00
CA ASP A 110 9.18 11.09 3.03
C ASP A 110 7.82 10.40 2.93
N PHE A 111 7.73 9.45 2.04
CA PHE A 111 6.59 8.54 1.96
C PHE A 111 6.97 7.23 1.28
N VAL A 112 6.19 6.21 1.56
CA VAL A 112 6.14 4.96 0.81
C VAL A 112 4.71 4.70 0.37
N ALA A 113 4.53 4.19 -0.85
CA ALA A 113 3.23 3.77 -1.35
C ALA A 113 3.35 2.48 -2.16
N VAL A 114 2.35 1.62 -2.02
CA VAL A 114 2.12 0.46 -2.88
C VAL A 114 0.76 0.67 -3.53
N GLU A 115 0.70 0.60 -4.84
CA GLU A 115 -0.53 0.81 -5.59
C GLU A 115 -0.65 -0.13 -6.78
N ILE A 116 -1.86 -0.23 -7.30
CA ILE A 116 -2.13 -0.87 -8.59
C ILE A 116 -2.24 0.23 -9.63
N ARG A 117 -1.52 0.09 -10.73
CA ARG A 117 -1.67 0.92 -11.94
C ARG A 117 -1.78 0.02 -13.16
N GLN A 118 -2.86 0.15 -13.91
CA GLN A 118 -3.12 -0.67 -15.10
C GLN A 118 -2.99 -2.18 -14.78
N GLY A 119 -3.56 -2.63 -13.65
CA GLY A 119 -3.48 -4.01 -13.19
C GLY A 119 -2.14 -4.45 -12.61
N GLN A 120 -1.13 -3.61 -12.55
CA GLN A 120 0.23 -3.97 -12.14
C GLN A 120 0.61 -3.30 -10.82
N VAL A 121 1.42 -3.99 -10.00
CA VAL A 121 1.92 -3.46 -8.72
C VAL A 121 3.00 -2.42 -8.98
N CYS A 122 2.84 -1.25 -8.36
CA CYS A 122 3.84 -0.18 -8.32
C CYS A 122 4.24 0.11 -6.87
N LEU A 123 5.54 0.17 -6.62
CA LEU A 123 6.14 0.58 -5.35
C LEU A 123 6.80 1.93 -5.52
N LEU A 124 6.47 2.89 -4.64
CA LEU A 124 7.02 4.24 -4.67
C LEU A 124 7.62 4.58 -3.33
N LEU A 125 8.74 5.28 -3.38
CA LEU A 125 9.46 5.78 -2.20
C LEU A 125 10.00 7.16 -2.49
N ASP A 126 9.74 8.13 -1.61
CA ASP A 126 10.47 9.40 -1.54
C ASP A 126 11.14 9.52 -0.16
N GLN A 127 12.42 9.84 -0.15
CA GLN A 127 13.23 10.11 1.03
C GLN A 127 13.64 11.59 1.10
N GLY A 128 12.77 12.47 0.58
CA GLY A 128 12.99 13.91 0.53
C GLY A 128 13.74 14.43 -0.70
N ASN A 129 14.24 13.54 -1.57
CA ASN A 129 15.06 13.90 -2.74
C ASN A 129 14.40 13.60 -4.10
N GLY A 130 13.17 13.14 -4.08
CA GLY A 130 12.39 12.76 -5.26
C GLY A 130 11.90 11.31 -5.19
N VAL A 131 10.90 11.02 -6.00
CA VAL A 131 10.23 9.74 -5.99
C VAL A 131 11.04 8.72 -6.79
N SER A 132 11.37 7.60 -6.13
CA SER A 132 11.82 6.37 -6.78
C SER A 132 10.61 5.47 -7.04
N GLU A 133 10.51 4.94 -8.23
CA GLU A 133 9.40 4.07 -8.64
C GLU A 133 9.94 2.72 -9.15
N LEU A 134 9.27 1.66 -8.77
CA LEU A 134 9.46 0.32 -9.32
C LEU A 134 8.10 -0.28 -9.66
N LYS A 135 7.93 -0.76 -10.89
CA LYS A 135 6.71 -1.39 -11.38
C LYS A 135 7.00 -2.84 -11.76
N HIS A 136 6.13 -3.76 -11.33
CA HIS A 136 6.17 -5.16 -11.76
C HIS A 136 5.30 -5.34 -13.00
N ASP A 137 5.65 -6.28 -13.90
CA ASP A 137 4.96 -6.50 -15.16
C ASP A 137 3.75 -7.47 -15.09
N ALA A 138 3.62 -8.23 -13.98
CA ALA A 138 2.50 -9.14 -13.81
C ALA A 138 1.16 -8.37 -13.64
N ASP A 139 0.14 -8.81 -14.34
CA ASP A 139 -1.24 -8.37 -14.13
C ASP A 139 -1.81 -9.08 -12.89
N ILE A 140 -2.15 -8.30 -11.87
CA ILE A 140 -2.78 -8.77 -10.63
C ILE A 140 -4.27 -8.36 -10.55
N GLY A 141 -4.76 -7.66 -11.57
CA GLY A 141 -6.16 -7.21 -11.69
C GLY A 141 -7.04 -8.19 -12.46
N ASP A 142 -6.71 -9.48 -12.48
CA ASP A 142 -7.34 -10.54 -13.26
C ASP A 142 -8.41 -11.34 -12.49
N GLY A 143 -8.64 -11.01 -11.20
CA GLY A 143 -9.61 -11.69 -10.34
C GLY A 143 -9.10 -12.99 -9.70
N ARG A 144 -7.81 -13.30 -9.83
CA ARG A 144 -7.16 -14.45 -9.16
C ARG A 144 -6.43 -13.99 -7.90
N TRP A 145 -6.09 -14.95 -7.06
CA TRP A 145 -5.23 -14.71 -5.91
C TRP A 145 -3.77 -14.56 -6.34
N HIS A 146 -3.13 -13.48 -5.89
CA HIS A 146 -1.71 -13.18 -6.10
C HIS A 146 -1.02 -12.90 -4.78
N GLN A 147 0.13 -13.51 -4.55
CA GLN A 147 0.99 -13.22 -3.42
C GLN A 147 1.97 -12.09 -3.81
N ILE A 148 1.91 -10.98 -3.09
CA ILE A 148 2.75 -9.80 -3.32
C ILE A 148 3.72 -9.65 -2.16
N THR A 149 5.00 -9.45 -2.48
CA THR A 149 6.00 -9.02 -1.50
C THR A 149 6.69 -7.78 -2.02
N THR A 150 6.66 -6.72 -1.23
CA THR A 150 7.38 -5.47 -1.50
C THR A 150 8.43 -5.22 -0.43
N VAL A 151 9.62 -4.81 -0.86
CA VAL A 151 10.73 -4.43 0.03
C VAL A 151 11.16 -3.02 -0.31
N PHE A 152 11.16 -2.15 0.67
CA PHE A 152 11.70 -0.81 0.51
C PHE A 152 12.82 -0.59 1.53
N ARG A 153 13.97 -0.24 1.01
CA ARG A 153 15.19 0.05 1.78
C ARG A 153 15.80 1.37 1.32
N SER A 154 16.70 1.88 2.12
CA SER A 154 17.40 3.13 1.79
C SER A 154 18.19 3.06 0.49
N ASP A 155 18.60 1.88 0.06
CA ASP A 155 19.42 1.65 -1.13
C ASP A 155 18.65 1.09 -2.33
N ARG A 156 17.50 0.42 -2.11
CA ARG A 156 16.78 -0.27 -3.19
C ARG A 156 15.31 -0.52 -2.89
N LEU A 157 14.55 -0.69 -3.95
CA LEU A 157 13.17 -1.18 -3.98
C LEU A 157 13.15 -2.58 -4.58
N GLU A 158 12.26 -3.46 -4.10
CA GLU A 158 12.04 -4.79 -4.67
C GLU A 158 10.54 -5.12 -4.67
N ILE A 159 10.08 -5.78 -5.73
CA ILE A 159 8.74 -6.37 -5.84
C ILE A 159 8.88 -7.81 -6.29
N SER A 160 8.11 -8.70 -5.69
CA SER A 160 7.91 -10.07 -6.16
C SER A 160 6.41 -10.37 -6.21
N VAL A 161 5.97 -11.03 -7.25
CA VAL A 161 4.59 -11.50 -7.43
C VAL A 161 4.63 -13.02 -7.61
N ASP A 162 3.83 -13.75 -6.81
CA ASP A 162 3.71 -15.22 -6.83
C ASP A 162 5.04 -15.96 -6.67
N GLY A 163 5.98 -15.39 -5.92
CA GLY A 163 7.30 -15.96 -5.69
C GLY A 163 8.22 -15.96 -6.92
N ASN A 164 7.72 -15.51 -8.06
CA ASN A 164 8.48 -15.45 -9.32
C ASN A 164 8.87 -14.01 -9.65
N ASN A 165 9.88 -13.88 -10.53
CA ASN A 165 10.30 -12.63 -11.15
C ASN A 165 10.46 -11.46 -10.16
N LYS A 166 11.52 -11.55 -9.35
CA LYS A 166 11.89 -10.44 -8.47
C LYS A 166 12.38 -9.25 -9.29
N PHE A 167 11.61 -8.16 -9.25
CA PHE A 167 12.02 -6.87 -9.81
C PHE A 167 12.75 -6.06 -8.74
N SER A 168 13.83 -5.39 -9.12
CA SER A 168 14.61 -4.55 -8.21
C SER A 168 15.07 -3.29 -8.92
N ALA A 169 14.99 -2.16 -8.25
CA ALA A 169 15.53 -0.88 -8.71
C ALA A 169 16.32 -0.21 -7.59
N PRO A 170 17.41 0.52 -7.91
CA PRO A 170 18.09 1.33 -6.92
C PRO A 170 17.16 2.45 -6.45
N ASN A 171 17.24 2.78 -5.16
CA ASN A 171 16.61 3.97 -4.66
C ASN A 171 17.44 5.21 -5.06
N MET A 172 16.78 6.22 -5.61
CA MET A 172 17.44 7.45 -6.08
C MET A 172 17.74 8.45 -4.96
N GLY A 173 17.23 8.19 -3.74
CA GLY A 173 17.44 9.06 -2.59
C GLY A 173 18.88 8.98 -2.05
N THR A 174 19.42 10.11 -1.60
CA THR A 174 20.73 10.18 -0.94
C THR A 174 20.63 10.00 0.57
N ASN A 175 19.44 10.15 1.15
CA ASN A 175 19.18 9.91 2.56
C ASN A 175 19.21 8.42 2.87
N LYS A 176 19.87 8.05 3.95
CA LYS A 176 19.92 6.66 4.45
C LYS A 176 18.77 6.30 5.39
N HIS A 177 17.93 7.26 5.73
CA HIS A 177 16.83 7.11 6.66
C HIS A 177 15.53 7.49 6.00
N ILE A 178 14.47 6.79 6.36
CA ILE A 178 13.10 7.04 5.95
C ILE A 178 12.34 7.42 7.22
N ASP A 179 11.83 8.65 7.29
CA ASP A 179 11.10 9.15 8.45
C ASP A 179 9.59 9.06 8.20
N LEU A 180 9.04 7.86 8.42
CA LEU A 180 7.60 7.58 8.31
C LEU A 180 6.96 7.69 9.69
N THR A 181 6.39 8.82 10.01
CA THR A 181 5.86 9.15 11.35
C THR A 181 4.36 9.38 11.38
N ASP A 182 3.71 9.43 10.22
CA ASP A 182 2.25 9.49 10.11
C ASP A 182 1.65 8.07 10.14
N ARG A 183 0.34 7.91 10.13
CA ARG A 183 -0.33 6.61 10.15
C ARG A 183 0.00 5.77 8.91
N LEU A 184 0.12 4.46 9.08
CA LEU A 184 0.08 3.50 8.00
C LEU A 184 -1.38 3.27 7.58
N PHE A 185 -1.65 3.29 6.29
CA PHE A 185 -2.95 3.00 5.69
C PHE A 185 -2.83 1.75 4.81
N ILE A 186 -3.80 0.86 4.88
CA ILE A 186 -3.92 -0.35 4.04
C ILE A 186 -5.27 -0.33 3.33
N GLY A 187 -5.29 -0.67 2.04
CA GLY A 187 -6.46 -0.72 1.18
C GLY A 187 -6.98 0.64 0.72
N GLY A 188 -6.41 1.72 1.22
CA GLY A 188 -6.83 3.10 0.90
C GLY A 188 -6.46 4.08 1.98
N MET A 189 -7.01 5.28 1.94
CA MET A 189 -6.79 6.32 2.95
C MET A 189 -7.90 7.37 2.93
N GLU A 190 -7.99 8.15 4.01
CA GLU A 190 -8.91 9.29 4.11
C GLU A 190 -8.69 10.29 2.96
N LEU A 191 -9.77 10.88 2.42
CA LEU A 191 -9.71 11.82 1.29
C LEU A 191 -8.75 13.00 1.54
N LYS A 192 -8.75 13.55 2.76
CA LYS A 192 -7.82 14.63 3.14
C LYS A 192 -6.36 14.19 3.08
N LYS A 193 -6.08 12.93 3.39
CA LYS A 193 -4.74 12.35 3.30
C LYS A 193 -4.34 12.11 1.85
N LYS A 194 -5.26 11.65 0.98
CA LYS A 194 -5.02 11.52 -0.47
C LYS A 194 -4.55 12.84 -1.07
N THR A 195 -5.25 13.94 -0.82
CA THR A 195 -4.86 15.27 -1.33
C THR A 195 -3.46 15.67 -0.91
N ARG A 196 -3.10 15.41 0.36
CA ARG A 196 -1.75 15.69 0.88
C ARG A 196 -0.69 14.80 0.26
N ALA A 197 -0.97 13.50 0.11
CA ALA A 197 -0.08 12.55 -0.51
C ALA A 197 0.24 12.93 -1.95
N ILE A 198 -0.76 13.37 -2.73
CA ILE A 198 -0.59 13.89 -4.09
C ILE A 198 0.34 15.09 -4.10
N ARG A 199 0.09 16.08 -3.22
CA ARG A 199 0.95 17.27 -3.15
C ARG A 199 2.40 16.91 -2.83
N LYS A 200 2.64 15.95 -1.92
CA LYS A 200 3.98 15.46 -1.61
C LYS A 200 4.63 14.79 -2.82
N ALA A 201 3.94 13.84 -3.44
CA ALA A 201 4.46 13.07 -4.56
C ALA A 201 4.82 13.95 -5.77
N TYR A 202 4.06 15.02 -6.03
CA TYR A 202 4.23 15.89 -7.21
C TYR A 202 4.78 17.26 -6.89
N LYS A 203 5.17 17.53 -5.62
CA LYS A 203 5.65 18.85 -5.19
C LYS A 203 4.73 20.00 -5.63
N LEU A 204 3.42 19.75 -5.60
CA LEU A 204 2.41 20.77 -5.91
C LEU A 204 2.30 21.73 -4.72
N ASN A 205 2.46 23.04 -4.99
CA ASN A 205 2.31 24.13 -4.01
C ASN A 205 0.86 24.35 -3.62
#